data_9c579edcfcfcac0290a80f6d2393f047
#
_entry.id   9c579edcfcfcac0290a80f6d2393f047
#
_cell.length_a   1.000
_cell.length_b   1.000
_cell.length_c   1.000
_cell.angle_alpha   90.00
_cell.angle_beta   90.00
_cell.angle_gamma   90.00
#
_symmetry.space_group_name_H-M   'P 1'
#
loop_
_entity.id
_entity.type
_entity.pdbx_description
1 polymer ?
#
loop_
_entity_poly.entity_id
_entity_poly.type
_entity_poly.pdbx_seq_one_letter_code
_entity_poly.pdbx_strand_id
1 'polypeptide(L)'
;MYTLTDDVRRRRTLVATLALLLVLVSALAGWLAIIVVTNSPLDFYVYYMAGALLHRGQSPYVISETAWRGLASQLHISHFSWPYRYPPFTAALGRVLSPLGPHGAMIVWETANAVGFVAGAWLVGLALGGGWRLVLALGTTLFCGPVYHTLLDGQVNGLAFAFLALAFWGVMRRRAAAGGIGVAAAAALKLTPIALVAYLFWRRSWRTALASLAALAAMVVLFVPLVSLHGFGDYMAHAFLLTDPQRINLSPQNQSLTAVVGRALLPQTTWASTERTTAVHIIAVAFAAALAVATAVVLWPRRRSARAGPAAAGPAAAGPAEIEGLGLGMVIAATLVVGPFTYYHQFSWLLIPLLLIADRLIRARRWLPLALLGVLLVAVDANELLWKMVQQTMLDSGVWRLLSLPFVLAMVIWATCAVMVWRSQTAPAASEAERAGSQRETGERAGG
;
A
#
# COMPACT_ATOMS: atom_id res chain seq x y z
N MET A 1 -27.18 30.98 14.20
CA MET A 1 -26.37 32.16 14.53
C MET A 1 -24.92 31.72 14.64
N TYR A 2 -24.16 31.79 13.53
CA TYR A 2 -22.70 31.52 13.56
C TYR A 2 -22.04 32.72 14.21
N THR A 3 -21.33 32.53 15.30
CA THR A 3 -20.68 33.62 16.00
C THR A 3 -19.38 34.03 15.29
N LEU A 4 -19.00 35.29 15.32
CA LEU A 4 -17.73 35.86 14.80
C LEU A 4 -16.49 35.08 15.30
N THR A 5 -16.60 34.40 16.45
CA THR A 5 -15.56 33.54 17.05
C THR A 5 -15.32 32.28 16.24
N ASP A 6 -16.33 31.67 15.61
CA ASP A 6 -16.19 30.46 14.81
C ASP A 6 -15.45 30.72 13.49
N ASP A 7 -15.68 31.89 12.90
CA ASP A 7 -15.03 32.31 11.64
C ASP A 7 -13.54 32.62 11.86
N VAL A 8 -13.20 33.29 12.97
CA VAL A 8 -11.80 33.55 13.36
C VAL A 8 -11.08 32.25 13.68
N ARG A 9 -11.72 31.30 14.35
CA ARG A 9 -11.17 29.98 14.64
C ARG A 9 -10.92 29.17 13.38
N ARG A 10 -11.86 29.16 12.44
CA ARG A 10 -11.72 28.55 11.11
C ARG A 10 -10.56 29.15 10.32
N ARG A 11 -10.44 30.47 10.25
CA ARG A 11 -9.33 31.16 9.58
C ARG A 11 -7.98 30.82 10.18
N ARG A 12 -7.85 30.82 11.52
CA ARG A 12 -6.61 30.42 12.22
C ARG A 12 -6.24 28.98 11.93
N THR A 13 -7.20 28.05 11.97
CA THR A 13 -6.96 26.65 11.63
C THR A 13 -6.53 26.49 10.18
N LEU A 14 -7.16 27.20 9.24
CA LEU A 14 -6.80 27.18 7.82
C LEU A 14 -5.38 27.71 7.62
N VAL A 15 -5.03 28.85 8.19
CA VAL A 15 -3.68 29.46 8.09
C VAL A 15 -2.63 28.51 8.67
N ALA A 16 -2.87 27.95 9.87
CA ALA A 16 -1.97 26.99 10.48
C ALA A 16 -1.78 25.73 9.63
N THR A 17 -2.86 25.21 9.04
CA THR A 17 -2.82 24.05 8.14
C THR A 17 -2.03 24.37 6.87
N LEU A 18 -2.27 25.55 6.25
CA LEU A 18 -1.53 25.97 5.06
C LEU A 18 -0.05 26.23 5.34
N ALA A 19 0.28 26.84 6.47
CA ALA A 19 1.67 27.06 6.88
C ALA A 19 2.40 25.73 7.10
N LEU A 20 1.77 24.79 7.80
CA LEU A 20 2.34 23.45 8.00
C LEU A 20 2.49 22.70 6.67
N LEU A 21 1.50 22.78 5.78
CA LEU A 21 1.59 22.23 4.43
C LEU A 21 2.79 22.79 3.66
N LEU A 22 2.98 24.11 3.72
CA LEU A 22 4.12 24.75 3.06
C LEU A 22 5.45 24.24 3.62
N VAL A 23 5.58 24.12 4.94
CA VAL A 23 6.78 23.57 5.59
C VAL A 23 7.02 22.12 5.14
N LEU A 24 5.96 21.29 5.14
CA LEU A 24 6.06 19.88 4.75
C LEU A 24 6.42 19.73 3.26
N VAL A 25 5.83 20.52 2.38
CA VAL A 25 6.15 20.53 0.95
C VAL A 25 7.57 21.03 0.71
N SER A 26 8.01 22.06 1.44
CA SER A 26 9.40 22.56 1.35
C SER A 26 10.41 21.54 1.84
N ALA A 27 10.12 20.83 2.93
CA ALA A 27 10.96 19.74 3.43
C ALA A 27 11.05 18.60 2.40
N LEU A 28 9.92 18.19 1.81
CA LEU A 28 9.88 17.17 0.77
C LEU A 28 10.65 17.61 -0.48
N ALA A 29 10.51 18.87 -0.90
CA ALA A 29 11.25 19.43 -2.04
C ALA A 29 12.76 19.45 -1.76
N GLY A 30 13.17 19.82 -0.54
CA GLY A 30 14.59 19.76 -0.13
C GLY A 30 15.14 18.33 -0.13
N TRP A 31 14.39 17.39 0.38
CA TRP A 31 14.71 15.97 0.36
C TRP A 31 14.83 15.43 -1.08
N LEU A 32 13.87 15.77 -1.94
CA LEU A 32 13.88 15.39 -3.34
C LEU A 32 15.10 15.95 -4.07
N ALA A 33 15.46 17.23 -3.80
CA ALA A 33 16.64 17.84 -4.37
C ALA A 33 17.92 17.09 -3.96
N ILE A 34 18.06 16.71 -2.69
CA ILE A 34 19.19 15.91 -2.19
C ILE A 34 19.23 14.55 -2.90
N ILE A 35 18.11 13.83 -2.99
CA ILE A 35 18.04 12.52 -3.66
C ILE A 35 18.45 12.64 -5.13
N VAL A 36 17.90 13.61 -5.86
CA VAL A 36 18.20 13.83 -7.29
C VAL A 36 19.66 14.16 -7.53
N VAL A 37 20.29 14.94 -6.63
CA VAL A 37 21.69 15.34 -6.77
C VAL A 37 22.67 14.23 -6.36
N THR A 38 22.33 13.44 -5.34
CA THR A 38 23.26 12.50 -4.71
C THR A 38 23.03 11.03 -5.07
N ASN A 39 21.89 10.69 -5.68
CA ASN A 39 21.46 9.31 -5.86
C ASN A 39 21.43 8.86 -7.34
N SER A 40 21.67 7.56 -7.53
CA SER A 40 21.53 6.86 -8.80
C SER A 40 20.48 5.75 -8.61
N PRO A 41 19.18 6.05 -8.75
CA PRO A 41 18.09 5.15 -8.35
C PRO A 41 18.03 3.92 -9.25
N LEU A 42 18.37 2.77 -8.68
CA LEU A 42 18.50 1.48 -9.36
C LEU A 42 17.23 1.08 -10.13
N ASP A 43 16.08 1.19 -9.47
CA ASP A 43 14.81 0.69 -10.02
C ASP A 43 14.20 1.65 -11.04
N PHE A 44 14.46 2.96 -10.93
CA PHE A 44 14.06 3.90 -11.96
C PHE A 44 14.68 3.54 -13.32
N TYR A 45 15.96 3.18 -13.33
CA TYR A 45 16.65 2.83 -14.59
C TYR A 45 16.06 1.59 -15.25
N VAL A 46 15.48 0.68 -14.48
CA VAL A 46 14.75 -0.48 -15.03
C VAL A 46 13.51 -0.04 -15.83
N TYR A 47 12.75 0.93 -15.33
CA TYR A 47 11.59 1.49 -16.04
C TYR A 47 12.03 2.31 -17.26
N TYR A 48 13.06 3.13 -17.10
CA TYR A 48 13.62 3.94 -18.17
C TYR A 48 14.14 3.10 -19.34
N MET A 49 14.93 2.06 -19.04
CA MET A 49 15.48 1.14 -20.05
C MET A 49 14.36 0.35 -20.76
N ALA A 50 13.35 -0.12 -20.02
CA ALA A 50 12.17 -0.75 -20.62
C ALA A 50 11.45 0.19 -21.58
N GLY A 51 11.30 1.46 -21.20
CA GLY A 51 10.74 2.50 -22.06
C GLY A 51 11.59 2.79 -23.29
N ALA A 52 12.92 2.85 -23.15
CA ALA A 52 13.84 3.03 -24.26
C ALA A 52 13.79 1.87 -25.28
N LEU A 53 13.57 0.62 -24.81
CA LEU A 53 13.33 -0.53 -25.69
C LEU A 53 12.01 -0.38 -26.45
N LEU A 54 10.92 -0.01 -25.77
CA LEU A 54 9.63 0.24 -26.42
C LEU A 54 9.72 1.37 -27.46
N HIS A 55 10.54 2.39 -27.19
CA HIS A 55 10.77 3.46 -28.16
C HIS A 55 11.47 2.95 -29.44
N ARG A 56 12.30 1.90 -29.32
CA ARG A 56 12.98 1.21 -30.45
C ARG A 56 12.12 0.09 -31.06
N GLY A 57 10.86 -0.07 -30.64
CA GLY A 57 9.97 -1.15 -31.12
C GLY A 57 10.32 -2.53 -30.56
N GLN A 58 11.11 -2.60 -29.49
CA GLN A 58 11.54 -3.86 -28.86
C GLN A 58 10.77 -4.11 -27.57
N SER A 59 10.48 -5.37 -27.29
CA SER A 59 9.82 -5.78 -26.04
C SER A 59 10.82 -5.91 -24.90
N PRO A 60 10.58 -5.28 -23.72
CA PRO A 60 11.44 -5.42 -22.57
C PRO A 60 11.33 -6.79 -21.87
N TYR A 61 10.36 -7.62 -22.26
CA TYR A 61 10.06 -8.91 -21.60
C TYR A 61 10.79 -10.10 -22.21
N VAL A 62 11.25 -9.99 -23.45
CA VAL A 62 11.90 -11.07 -24.18
C VAL A 62 13.38 -10.80 -24.51
N ILE A 63 13.92 -9.71 -23.96
CA ILE A 63 15.31 -9.33 -24.19
C ILE A 63 16.28 -10.16 -23.34
N SER A 64 17.41 -10.59 -23.93
CA SER A 64 18.45 -11.30 -23.18
C SER A 64 19.19 -10.36 -22.20
N GLU A 65 19.78 -10.94 -21.16
CA GLU A 65 20.61 -10.17 -20.20
C GLU A 65 21.76 -9.45 -20.88
N THR A 66 22.41 -10.08 -21.87
CA THR A 66 23.51 -9.47 -22.63
C THR A 66 23.06 -8.22 -23.38
N ALA A 67 21.90 -8.29 -24.04
CA ALA A 67 21.35 -7.13 -24.76
C ALA A 67 20.91 -6.03 -23.80
N TRP A 68 20.35 -6.40 -22.62
CA TRP A 68 20.00 -5.46 -21.56
C TRP A 68 21.23 -4.74 -21.00
N ARG A 69 22.34 -5.47 -20.74
CA ARG A 69 23.63 -4.89 -20.34
C ARG A 69 24.21 -3.97 -21.40
N GLY A 70 24.11 -4.37 -22.68
CA GLY A 70 24.53 -3.54 -23.82
C GLY A 70 23.76 -2.21 -23.88
N LEU A 71 22.43 -2.25 -23.65
CA LEU A 71 21.63 -1.03 -23.57
C LEU A 71 22.03 -0.15 -22.39
N ALA A 72 22.26 -0.72 -21.21
CA ALA A 72 22.71 0.02 -20.04
C ALA A 72 24.03 0.75 -20.31
N SER A 73 24.99 0.06 -20.94
CA SER A 73 26.28 0.65 -21.35
C SER A 73 26.09 1.82 -22.33
N GLN A 74 25.23 1.68 -23.36
CA GLN A 74 24.91 2.75 -24.30
C GLN A 74 24.28 3.98 -23.64
N LEU A 75 23.51 3.77 -22.57
CA LEU A 75 22.84 4.82 -21.82
C LEU A 75 23.66 5.36 -20.65
N HIS A 76 24.90 4.87 -20.46
CA HIS A 76 25.79 5.20 -19.34
C HIS A 76 25.15 4.90 -17.96
N ILE A 77 24.36 3.82 -17.88
CA ILE A 77 23.71 3.35 -16.66
C ILE A 77 24.57 2.25 -16.05
N SER A 78 25.14 2.50 -14.86
CA SER A 78 26.05 1.57 -14.17
C SER A 78 25.32 0.55 -13.29
N HIS A 79 24.12 0.90 -12.80
CA HIS A 79 23.34 0.07 -11.88
C HIS A 79 21.95 -0.19 -12.45
N PHE A 80 21.56 -1.45 -12.53
CA PHE A 80 20.25 -1.87 -13.05
C PHE A 80 19.91 -3.28 -12.58
N SER A 81 18.62 -3.62 -12.61
CA SER A 81 18.11 -4.98 -12.39
C SER A 81 17.66 -5.61 -13.70
N TRP A 82 17.74 -6.94 -13.79
CA TRP A 82 17.22 -7.75 -14.87
C TRP A 82 16.62 -9.05 -14.28
N PRO A 83 15.58 -9.64 -14.87
CA PRO A 83 14.75 -9.17 -16.00
C PRO A 83 13.71 -8.11 -15.60
N TYR A 84 13.15 -7.40 -16.59
CA TYR A 84 12.02 -6.48 -16.40
C TYR A 84 10.75 -7.26 -16.05
N ARG A 85 10.10 -6.91 -14.91
CA ARG A 85 8.96 -7.68 -14.38
C ARG A 85 7.72 -6.84 -14.09
N TYR A 86 7.77 -5.55 -14.37
CA TYR A 86 6.65 -4.65 -14.06
C TYR A 86 5.59 -4.68 -15.16
N PRO A 87 4.31 -4.32 -14.85
CA PRO A 87 3.26 -4.23 -15.85
C PRO A 87 3.61 -3.31 -17.02
N PRO A 88 3.00 -3.52 -18.21
CA PRO A 88 3.28 -2.76 -19.42
C PRO A 88 3.12 -1.25 -19.28
N PHE A 89 2.25 -0.81 -18.39
CA PHE A 89 1.99 0.62 -18.15
C PHE A 89 3.21 1.36 -17.59
N THR A 90 4.02 0.73 -16.75
CA THR A 90 5.26 1.33 -16.23
C THR A 90 6.33 1.45 -17.33
N ALA A 91 6.44 0.45 -18.22
CA ALA A 91 7.29 0.56 -19.40
C ALA A 91 6.83 1.70 -20.34
N ALA A 92 5.50 1.86 -20.51
CA ALA A 92 4.95 2.94 -21.31
C ALA A 92 5.25 4.32 -20.71
N LEU A 93 5.21 4.48 -19.39
CA LEU A 93 5.66 5.71 -18.73
C LEU A 93 7.15 5.96 -18.99
N GLY A 94 7.99 4.92 -18.89
CA GLY A 94 9.39 4.98 -19.27
C GLY A 94 9.59 5.41 -20.73
N ARG A 95 8.76 4.91 -21.66
CA ARG A 95 8.78 5.32 -23.08
C ARG A 95 8.49 6.81 -23.25
N VAL A 96 7.48 7.33 -22.56
CA VAL A 96 7.14 8.77 -22.60
C VAL A 96 8.29 9.62 -22.07
N LEU A 97 9.01 9.14 -21.07
CA LEU A 97 10.11 9.86 -20.45
C LEU A 97 11.44 9.68 -21.19
N SER A 98 11.60 8.64 -22.02
CA SER A 98 12.86 8.29 -22.65
C SER A 98 13.50 9.41 -23.50
N PRO A 99 12.75 10.33 -24.16
CA PRO A 99 13.35 11.44 -24.92
C PRO A 99 14.06 12.48 -24.03
N LEU A 100 13.79 12.53 -22.72
CA LEU A 100 14.42 13.46 -21.78
C LEU A 100 15.84 13.07 -21.36
N GLY A 101 16.31 11.90 -21.82
CA GLY A 101 17.55 11.30 -21.33
C GLY A 101 17.42 10.75 -19.91
N PRO A 102 18.38 9.93 -19.43
CA PRO A 102 18.28 9.26 -18.14
C PRO A 102 18.09 10.21 -16.94
N HIS A 103 18.87 11.30 -16.92
CA HIS A 103 18.83 12.27 -15.81
C HIS A 103 17.56 13.12 -15.81
N GLY A 104 17.15 13.66 -16.96
CA GLY A 104 15.91 14.45 -17.05
C GLY A 104 14.67 13.62 -16.74
N ALA A 105 14.64 12.38 -17.25
CA ALA A 105 13.57 11.42 -16.96
C ALA A 105 13.50 11.07 -15.46
N MET A 106 14.65 10.91 -14.79
CA MET A 106 14.75 10.66 -13.36
C MET A 106 14.14 11.81 -12.55
N ILE A 107 14.46 13.05 -12.86
CA ILE A 107 13.92 14.22 -12.16
C ILE A 107 12.38 14.23 -12.25
N VAL A 108 11.84 14.02 -13.45
CA VAL A 108 10.38 13.99 -13.66
C VAL A 108 9.74 12.82 -12.89
N TRP A 109 10.36 11.65 -12.93
CA TRP A 109 9.88 10.46 -12.24
C TRP A 109 9.83 10.62 -10.72
N GLU A 110 10.93 11.11 -10.13
CA GLU A 110 11.01 11.31 -8.68
C GLU A 110 10.05 12.41 -8.21
N THR A 111 9.94 13.49 -8.99
CA THR A 111 8.96 14.56 -8.73
C THR A 111 7.53 14.01 -8.76
N ALA A 112 7.20 13.19 -9.78
CA ALA A 112 5.88 12.58 -9.89
C ALA A 112 5.56 11.64 -8.71
N ASN A 113 6.55 10.84 -8.25
CA ASN A 113 6.39 9.98 -7.08
C ASN A 113 6.23 10.79 -5.78
N ALA A 114 7.03 11.84 -5.59
CA ALA A 114 6.91 12.73 -4.43
C ALA A 114 5.54 13.43 -4.39
N VAL A 115 5.08 13.99 -5.52
CA VAL A 115 3.74 14.54 -5.66
C VAL A 115 2.67 13.48 -5.41
N GLY A 116 2.90 12.25 -5.87
CA GLY A 116 2.03 11.11 -5.63
C GLY A 116 1.83 10.83 -4.13
N PHE A 117 2.89 10.83 -3.34
CA PHE A 117 2.79 10.67 -1.89
C PHE A 117 2.04 11.81 -1.21
N VAL A 118 2.31 13.05 -1.59
CA VAL A 118 1.58 14.22 -1.04
C VAL A 118 0.10 14.17 -1.41
N ALA A 119 -0.23 13.91 -2.67
CA ALA A 119 -1.60 13.81 -3.14
C ALA A 119 -2.35 12.64 -2.48
N GLY A 120 -1.68 11.48 -2.34
CA GLY A 120 -2.24 10.33 -1.66
C GLY A 120 -2.52 10.60 -0.18
N ALA A 121 -1.56 11.17 0.55
CA ALA A 121 -1.75 11.58 1.94
C ALA A 121 -2.88 12.60 2.10
N TRP A 122 -2.98 13.55 1.18
CA TRP A 122 -4.07 14.52 1.13
C TRP A 122 -5.43 13.83 0.97
N LEU A 123 -5.54 12.90 0.01
CA LEU A 123 -6.78 12.13 -0.23
C LEU A 123 -7.18 11.29 0.99
N VAL A 124 -6.22 10.64 1.66
CA VAL A 124 -6.48 9.90 2.91
C VAL A 124 -6.99 10.86 3.99
N GLY A 125 -6.31 11.98 4.22
CA GLY A 125 -6.73 12.98 5.20
C GLY A 125 -8.13 13.53 4.92
N LEU A 126 -8.47 13.79 3.66
CA LEU A 126 -9.83 14.19 3.25
C LEU A 126 -10.85 13.06 3.48
N ALA A 127 -10.50 11.81 3.17
CA ALA A 127 -11.36 10.66 3.41
C ALA A 127 -11.73 10.52 4.89
N LEU A 128 -10.78 10.80 5.77
CA LEU A 128 -10.95 10.77 7.23
C LEU A 128 -11.71 11.99 7.79
N GLY A 129 -11.95 13.04 7.00
CA GLY A 129 -12.73 14.21 7.39
C GLY A 129 -11.97 15.54 7.44
N GLY A 130 -10.72 15.58 7.00
CA GLY A 130 -9.93 16.83 6.90
C GLY A 130 -9.43 17.37 8.24
N GLY A 131 -9.06 18.65 8.28
CA GLY A 131 -8.55 19.31 9.48
C GLY A 131 -7.23 18.68 9.98
N TRP A 132 -7.11 18.41 11.27
CA TRP A 132 -5.92 17.81 11.87
C TRP A 132 -5.53 16.44 11.27
N ARG A 133 -6.48 15.74 10.64
CA ARG A 133 -6.24 14.46 9.94
C ARG A 133 -5.41 14.63 8.67
N LEU A 134 -5.53 15.78 7.99
CA LEU A 134 -4.64 16.15 6.89
C LEU A 134 -3.20 16.31 7.39
N VAL A 135 -3.03 17.00 8.51
CA VAL A 135 -1.72 17.18 9.15
C VAL A 135 -1.11 15.85 9.56
N LEU A 136 -1.91 14.99 10.20
CA LEU A 136 -1.49 13.64 10.58
C LEU A 136 -1.08 12.83 9.36
N ALA A 137 -1.89 12.81 8.30
CA ALA A 137 -1.60 12.03 7.10
C ALA A 137 -0.33 12.50 6.39
N LEU A 138 -0.16 13.81 6.20
CA LEU A 138 1.02 14.38 5.58
C LEU A 138 2.28 14.18 6.44
N GLY A 139 2.18 14.47 7.75
CA GLY A 139 3.29 14.28 8.68
C GLY A 139 3.76 12.84 8.73
N THR A 140 2.83 11.88 8.93
CA THR A 140 3.20 10.45 8.97
C THR A 140 3.81 10.00 7.64
N THR A 141 3.30 10.47 6.49
CA THR A 141 3.84 10.11 5.18
C THR A 141 5.27 10.61 4.99
N LEU A 142 5.57 11.84 5.43
CA LEU A 142 6.91 12.43 5.28
C LEU A 142 7.98 11.77 6.17
N PHE A 143 7.58 11.26 7.32
CA PHE A 143 8.50 10.61 8.26
C PHE A 143 8.49 9.08 8.17
N CYS A 144 7.89 8.52 7.12
CA CYS A 144 7.80 7.08 6.91
C CYS A 144 8.99 6.57 6.10
N GLY A 145 9.80 5.69 6.66
CA GLY A 145 10.97 5.11 6.00
C GLY A 145 10.67 4.46 4.64
N PRO A 146 9.61 3.65 4.46
CA PRO A 146 9.20 3.13 3.17
C PRO A 146 8.94 4.18 2.09
N VAL A 147 8.49 5.39 2.44
CA VAL A 147 8.34 6.52 1.50
C VAL A 147 9.71 7.00 1.03
N TYR A 148 10.62 7.22 1.98
CA TYR A 148 12.00 7.59 1.68
C TYR A 148 12.69 6.56 0.78
N HIS A 149 12.57 5.28 1.09
CA HIS A 149 13.14 4.20 0.27
C HIS A 149 12.54 4.13 -1.12
N THR A 150 11.25 4.45 -1.28
CA THR A 150 10.65 4.56 -2.62
C THR A 150 11.38 5.59 -3.48
N LEU A 151 11.66 6.76 -2.91
CA LEU A 151 12.36 7.83 -3.62
C LEU A 151 13.85 7.50 -3.83
N LEU A 152 14.53 6.88 -2.86
CA LEU A 152 15.92 6.45 -3.02
C LEU A 152 16.11 5.42 -4.13
N ASP A 153 15.20 4.44 -4.22
CA ASP A 153 15.28 3.35 -5.18
C ASP A 153 14.67 3.73 -6.55
N GLY A 154 13.99 4.88 -6.64
CA GLY A 154 13.29 5.31 -7.85
C GLY A 154 12.04 4.46 -8.17
N GLN A 155 11.39 3.91 -7.15
CA GLN A 155 10.24 3.05 -7.30
C GLN A 155 8.95 3.81 -7.64
N VAL A 156 7.99 3.12 -8.29
CA VAL A 156 6.69 3.66 -8.71
C VAL A 156 5.67 3.78 -7.56
N ASN A 157 6.07 3.51 -6.31
CA ASN A 157 5.12 3.37 -5.20
C ASN A 157 4.44 4.67 -4.79
N GLY A 158 5.02 5.83 -5.06
CA GLY A 158 4.38 7.12 -4.79
C GLY A 158 3.13 7.32 -5.65
N LEU A 159 3.24 7.04 -6.94
CA LEU A 159 2.11 7.04 -7.86
C LEU A 159 1.08 5.97 -7.50
N ALA A 160 1.54 4.74 -7.20
CA ALA A 160 0.65 3.66 -6.78
C ALA A 160 -0.09 4.00 -5.47
N PHE A 161 0.58 4.63 -4.50
CA PHE A 161 -0.02 5.12 -3.26
C PHE A 161 -1.10 6.18 -3.51
N ALA A 162 -0.85 7.14 -4.42
CA ALA A 162 -1.86 8.14 -4.79
C ALA A 162 -3.14 7.48 -5.33
N PHE A 163 -3.00 6.48 -6.19
CA PHE A 163 -4.16 5.77 -6.75
C PHE A 163 -4.84 4.85 -5.73
N LEU A 164 -4.09 4.19 -4.85
CA LEU A 164 -4.68 3.47 -3.71
C LEU A 164 -5.42 4.40 -2.76
N ALA A 165 -4.88 5.58 -2.50
CA ALA A 165 -5.54 6.61 -1.70
C ALA A 165 -6.80 7.17 -2.39
N LEU A 166 -6.79 7.30 -3.74
CA LEU A 166 -7.98 7.63 -4.52
C LEU A 166 -9.03 6.51 -4.42
N ALA A 167 -8.60 5.24 -4.47
CA ALA A 167 -9.50 4.11 -4.26
C ALA A 167 -10.13 4.15 -2.87
N PHE A 168 -9.32 4.36 -1.83
CA PHE A 168 -9.77 4.50 -0.45
C PHE A 168 -10.75 5.68 -0.28
N TRP A 169 -10.39 6.87 -0.79
CA TRP A 169 -11.26 8.05 -0.75
C TRP A 169 -12.58 7.79 -1.48
N GLY A 170 -12.54 7.18 -2.66
CA GLY A 170 -13.71 6.84 -3.45
C GLY A 170 -14.64 5.88 -2.72
N VAL A 171 -14.11 4.84 -2.07
CA VAL A 171 -14.87 3.89 -1.24
C VAL A 171 -15.46 4.60 -0.02
N MET A 172 -14.66 5.36 0.72
CA MET A 172 -15.10 6.10 1.91
C MET A 172 -16.19 7.13 1.59
N ARG A 173 -16.13 7.78 0.41
CA ARG A 173 -17.09 8.80 -0.05
C ARG A 173 -18.19 8.25 -0.96
N ARG A 174 -18.25 6.92 -1.14
CA ARG A 174 -19.22 6.24 -2.03
C ARG A 174 -19.19 6.75 -3.47
N ARG A 175 -18.01 7.13 -3.96
CA ARG A 175 -17.75 7.58 -5.34
C ARG A 175 -17.20 6.42 -6.16
N ALA A 176 -18.09 5.59 -6.70
CA ALA A 176 -17.75 4.33 -7.35
C ALA A 176 -16.73 4.49 -8.49
N ALA A 177 -16.87 5.51 -9.34
CA ALA A 177 -15.93 5.76 -10.44
C ALA A 177 -14.53 6.07 -9.93
N ALA A 178 -14.39 6.99 -8.96
CA ALA A 178 -13.09 7.33 -8.37
C ALA A 178 -12.45 6.13 -7.68
N GLY A 179 -13.25 5.34 -6.93
CA GLY A 179 -12.80 4.10 -6.31
C GLY A 179 -12.28 3.10 -7.33
N GLY A 180 -13.03 2.92 -8.42
CA GLY A 180 -12.67 1.99 -9.49
C GLY A 180 -11.43 2.42 -10.28
N ILE A 181 -11.34 3.69 -10.67
CA ILE A 181 -10.16 4.25 -11.35
C ILE A 181 -8.92 4.11 -10.47
N GLY A 182 -9.05 4.41 -9.16
CA GLY A 182 -7.94 4.27 -8.23
C GLY A 182 -7.39 2.84 -8.15
N VAL A 183 -8.29 1.84 -8.03
CA VAL A 183 -7.88 0.42 -8.04
C VAL A 183 -7.22 0.03 -9.36
N ALA A 184 -7.82 0.41 -10.49
CA ALA A 184 -7.31 0.07 -11.82
C ALA A 184 -5.92 0.68 -12.07
N ALA A 185 -5.74 1.97 -11.77
CA ALA A 185 -4.47 2.66 -11.97
C ALA A 185 -3.36 2.13 -11.05
N ALA A 186 -3.68 1.83 -9.78
CA ALA A 186 -2.72 1.19 -8.89
C ALA A 186 -2.30 -0.20 -9.41
N ALA A 187 -3.26 -1.02 -9.87
CA ALA A 187 -3.00 -2.34 -10.44
C ALA A 187 -2.23 -2.27 -11.77
N ALA A 188 -2.45 -1.24 -12.58
CA ALA A 188 -1.71 -0.99 -13.80
C ALA A 188 -0.23 -0.68 -13.54
N LEU A 189 0.08 0.04 -12.45
CA LEU A 189 1.47 0.35 -12.07
C LEU A 189 2.17 -0.82 -11.39
N LYS A 190 1.48 -1.51 -10.49
CA LYS A 190 1.95 -2.73 -9.80
C LYS A 190 0.79 -3.70 -9.70
N LEU A 191 0.96 -4.93 -10.13
CA LEU A 191 -0.12 -5.91 -10.25
C LEU A 191 -0.83 -6.22 -8.90
N THR A 192 -0.11 -6.17 -7.80
CA THR A 192 -0.62 -6.55 -6.45
C THR A 192 -1.98 -5.94 -6.10
N PRO A 193 -2.29 -4.65 -6.36
CA PRO A 193 -3.59 -4.06 -6.08
C PRO A 193 -4.78 -4.68 -6.83
N ILE A 194 -4.55 -5.54 -7.84
CA ILE A 194 -5.63 -6.23 -8.56
C ILE A 194 -6.52 -7.06 -7.61
N ALA A 195 -5.98 -7.52 -6.49
CA ALA A 195 -6.72 -8.24 -5.44
C ALA A 195 -7.88 -7.41 -4.86
N LEU A 196 -7.79 -6.07 -4.93
CA LEU A 196 -8.87 -5.19 -4.51
C LEU A 196 -10.11 -5.33 -5.41
N VAL A 197 -9.96 -5.71 -6.67
CA VAL A 197 -11.10 -6.00 -7.56
C VAL A 197 -11.89 -7.20 -7.01
N ALA A 198 -11.19 -8.28 -6.64
CA ALA A 198 -11.83 -9.45 -6.03
C ALA A 198 -12.51 -9.09 -4.69
N TYR A 199 -11.87 -8.26 -3.87
CA TYR A 199 -12.46 -7.72 -2.65
C TYR A 199 -13.76 -6.94 -2.91
N LEU A 200 -13.78 -6.06 -3.91
CA LEU A 200 -14.95 -5.27 -4.26
C LEU A 200 -16.12 -6.17 -4.72
N PHE A 201 -15.84 -7.23 -5.49
CA PHE A 201 -16.84 -8.24 -5.85
C PHE A 201 -17.34 -9.00 -4.61
N TRP A 202 -16.43 -9.44 -3.74
CA TRP A 202 -16.78 -10.13 -2.49
C TRP A 202 -17.70 -9.31 -1.59
N ARG A 203 -17.41 -8.00 -1.49
CA ARG A 203 -18.23 -7.04 -0.73
C ARG A 203 -19.51 -6.61 -1.44
N ARG A 204 -19.78 -7.12 -2.65
CA ARG A 204 -20.90 -6.74 -3.51
C ARG A 204 -20.93 -5.25 -3.86
N SER A 205 -19.79 -4.59 -3.87
CA SER A 205 -19.60 -3.21 -4.35
C SER A 205 -19.52 -3.18 -5.87
N TRP A 206 -20.54 -3.74 -6.54
CA TRP A 206 -20.57 -4.02 -7.98
C TRP A 206 -20.21 -2.81 -8.85
N ARG A 207 -20.74 -1.62 -8.49
CA ARG A 207 -20.48 -0.38 -9.25
C ARG A 207 -18.99 -0.04 -9.26
N THR A 208 -18.31 -0.15 -8.11
CA THR A 208 -16.88 0.14 -7.99
C THR A 208 -16.04 -0.96 -8.64
N ALA A 209 -16.43 -2.24 -8.51
CA ALA A 209 -15.76 -3.36 -9.15
C ALA A 209 -15.82 -3.26 -10.67
N LEU A 210 -17.01 -2.99 -11.24
CA LEU A 210 -17.19 -2.81 -12.67
C LEU A 210 -16.47 -1.57 -13.20
N ALA A 211 -16.47 -0.46 -12.41
CA ALA A 211 -15.68 0.73 -12.75
C ALA A 211 -14.17 0.43 -12.77
N SER A 212 -13.67 -0.46 -11.88
CA SER A 212 -12.27 -0.89 -11.90
C SER A 212 -11.94 -1.67 -13.17
N LEU A 213 -12.79 -2.62 -13.55
CA LEU A 213 -12.57 -3.41 -14.78
C LEU A 213 -12.67 -2.54 -16.03
N ALA A 214 -13.66 -1.65 -16.09
CA ALA A 214 -13.82 -0.72 -17.21
C ALA A 214 -12.64 0.25 -17.34
N ALA A 215 -12.16 0.79 -16.21
CA ALA A 215 -10.98 1.66 -16.19
C ALA A 215 -9.71 0.90 -16.61
N LEU A 216 -9.52 -0.34 -16.14
CA LEU A 216 -8.37 -1.16 -16.55
C LEU A 216 -8.42 -1.48 -18.06
N ALA A 217 -9.59 -1.85 -18.58
CA ALA A 217 -9.78 -2.07 -20.01
C ALA A 217 -9.51 -0.81 -20.83
N ALA A 218 -10.02 0.35 -20.40
CA ALA A 218 -9.74 1.63 -21.03
C ALA A 218 -8.24 1.98 -21.02
N MET A 219 -7.54 1.70 -19.91
CA MET A 219 -6.08 1.87 -19.83
C MET A 219 -5.34 0.96 -20.81
N VAL A 220 -5.74 -0.32 -20.94
CA VAL A 220 -5.13 -1.21 -21.94
C VAL A 220 -5.29 -0.60 -23.34
N VAL A 221 -6.50 -0.18 -23.71
CA VAL A 221 -6.76 0.44 -25.04
C VAL A 221 -5.92 1.70 -25.23
N LEU A 222 -5.87 2.58 -24.20
CA LEU A 222 -5.13 3.84 -24.25
C LEU A 222 -3.61 3.62 -24.40
N PHE A 223 -3.06 2.57 -23.80
CA PHE A 223 -1.63 2.31 -23.79
C PHE A 223 -1.14 1.37 -24.90
N VAL A 224 -2.06 0.72 -25.67
CA VAL A 224 -1.70 -0.08 -26.85
C VAL A 224 -0.79 0.69 -27.83
N PRO A 225 -1.00 1.98 -28.16
CA PRO A 225 -0.09 2.72 -29.03
C PRO A 225 1.34 2.86 -28.49
N LEU A 226 1.51 2.76 -27.18
CA LEU A 226 2.81 2.89 -26.52
C LEU A 226 3.51 1.53 -26.33
N VAL A 227 2.76 0.46 -26.09
CA VAL A 227 3.31 -0.86 -25.72
C VAL A 227 3.14 -1.89 -26.85
N SER A 228 2.14 -1.74 -27.72
CA SER A 228 1.60 -2.72 -28.65
C SER A 228 0.84 -3.88 -27.98
N LEU A 229 -0.07 -4.51 -28.71
CA LEU A 229 -0.76 -5.74 -28.24
C LEU A 229 0.22 -6.89 -28.02
N HIS A 230 1.26 -6.98 -28.87
CA HIS A 230 2.32 -7.98 -28.72
C HIS A 230 3.08 -7.80 -27.39
N GLY A 231 3.42 -6.56 -27.00
CA GLY A 231 4.08 -6.27 -25.72
C GLY A 231 3.20 -6.62 -24.50
N PHE A 232 1.88 -6.48 -24.58
CA PHE A 232 0.98 -7.01 -23.56
C PHE A 232 0.97 -8.54 -23.52
N GLY A 233 1.01 -9.21 -24.71
CA GLY A 233 1.15 -10.65 -24.82
C GLY A 233 2.45 -11.17 -24.23
N ASP A 234 3.58 -10.52 -24.52
CA ASP A 234 4.89 -10.84 -23.95
C ASP A 234 4.91 -10.72 -22.43
N TYR A 235 4.29 -9.68 -21.88
CA TYR A 235 4.12 -9.55 -20.44
C TYR A 235 3.39 -10.75 -19.85
N MET A 236 2.25 -11.13 -20.42
CA MET A 236 1.47 -12.26 -19.92
C MET A 236 2.22 -13.59 -20.05
N ALA A 237 3.00 -13.77 -21.12
CA ALA A 237 3.74 -14.99 -21.37
C ALA A 237 5.01 -15.12 -20.51
N HIS A 238 5.72 -14.01 -20.23
CA HIS A 238 7.07 -14.05 -19.71
C HIS A 238 7.25 -13.38 -18.34
N ALA A 239 6.42 -12.40 -17.97
CA ALA A 239 6.57 -11.63 -16.73
C ALA A 239 5.47 -11.84 -15.71
N PHE A 240 4.23 -12.07 -16.15
CA PHE A 240 3.09 -12.24 -15.24
C PHE A 240 3.24 -13.44 -14.29
N LEU A 241 3.83 -14.54 -14.78
CA LEU A 241 4.05 -15.78 -14.03
C LEU A 241 5.50 -15.97 -13.56
N LEU A 242 6.41 -15.04 -13.87
CA LEU A 242 7.83 -15.14 -13.53
C LEU A 242 8.12 -14.84 -12.05
N THR A 243 7.47 -15.54 -11.18
CA THR A 243 8.13 -15.96 -9.96
C THR A 243 8.90 -17.22 -10.32
N ASP A 244 10.23 -17.18 -10.33
CA ASP A 244 10.97 -18.43 -10.40
C ASP A 244 10.48 -19.32 -9.24
N PRO A 245 9.68 -20.37 -9.52
CA PRO A 245 9.06 -21.14 -8.46
C PRO A 245 10.12 -21.92 -7.65
N GLN A 246 11.35 -22.00 -8.17
CA GLN A 246 12.44 -22.78 -7.58
C GLN A 246 13.39 -21.93 -6.72
N ARG A 247 13.39 -20.61 -6.87
CA ARG A 247 14.32 -19.73 -6.15
C ARG A 247 13.61 -18.69 -5.27
N ILE A 248 14.24 -18.34 -4.17
CA ILE A 248 13.77 -17.32 -3.21
C ILE A 248 14.88 -16.29 -3.02
N ASN A 249 14.55 -15.02 -3.14
CA ASN A 249 15.42 -13.95 -2.66
C ASN A 249 15.20 -13.76 -1.15
N LEU A 250 16.22 -14.07 -0.37
CA LEU A 250 16.19 -14.03 1.10
C LEU A 250 16.73 -12.70 1.67
N SER A 251 17.02 -11.73 0.83
CA SER A 251 17.37 -10.38 1.30
C SER A 251 16.37 -9.90 2.36
N PRO A 252 16.82 -9.29 3.47
CA PRO A 252 15.95 -8.67 4.46
C PRO A 252 15.04 -7.57 3.89
N GLN A 253 15.39 -6.98 2.77
CA GLN A 253 14.51 -6.06 2.07
C GLN A 253 13.28 -6.74 1.46
N ASN A 254 13.37 -8.05 1.15
CA ASN A 254 12.21 -8.85 0.73
C ASN A 254 11.44 -9.32 1.94
N GLN A 255 10.28 -8.75 2.17
CA GLN A 255 9.39 -8.99 3.30
C GLN A 255 8.17 -9.85 2.91
N SER A 256 8.24 -10.54 1.76
CA SER A 256 7.19 -11.50 1.38
C SER A 256 7.17 -12.69 2.35
N LEU A 257 5.99 -13.30 2.50
CA LEU A 257 5.82 -14.49 3.33
C LEU A 257 6.85 -15.59 3.01
N THR A 258 7.08 -15.84 1.71
CA THR A 258 8.05 -16.85 1.27
C THR A 258 9.47 -16.53 1.74
N ALA A 259 9.87 -15.25 1.66
CA ALA A 259 11.19 -14.82 2.13
C ALA A 259 11.32 -14.92 3.66
N VAL A 260 10.27 -14.55 4.39
CA VAL A 260 10.24 -14.65 5.87
C VAL A 260 10.33 -16.09 6.33
N VAL A 261 9.54 -16.99 5.75
CA VAL A 261 9.59 -18.44 6.03
C VAL A 261 10.95 -19.02 5.62
N GLY A 262 11.47 -18.64 4.45
CA GLY A 262 12.77 -19.07 3.98
C GLY A 262 13.89 -18.65 4.94
N ARG A 263 13.92 -17.39 5.39
CA ARG A 263 14.88 -16.93 6.40
C ARG A 263 14.80 -17.70 7.72
N ALA A 264 13.60 -18.10 8.12
CA ALA A 264 13.42 -18.85 9.36
C ALA A 264 13.95 -20.31 9.25
N LEU A 265 13.80 -20.94 8.09
CA LEU A 265 14.02 -22.38 7.94
C LEU A 265 15.33 -22.74 7.22
N LEU A 266 15.84 -21.88 6.33
CA LEU A 266 16.99 -22.22 5.51
C LEU A 266 18.29 -21.71 6.14
N PRO A 267 19.38 -22.52 6.08
CA PRO A 267 20.71 -22.03 6.42
C PRO A 267 21.14 -20.95 5.42
N GLN A 268 21.73 -19.87 5.90
CA GLN A 268 22.14 -18.76 5.05
C GLN A 268 23.61 -18.42 5.28
N THR A 269 24.33 -18.35 4.18
CA THR A 269 25.70 -17.85 4.13
C THR A 269 25.83 -16.58 3.31
N THR A 270 24.79 -16.23 2.52
CA THR A 270 24.76 -15.05 1.66
C THR A 270 23.34 -14.48 1.58
N TRP A 271 23.21 -13.20 1.15
CA TRP A 271 21.94 -12.55 0.84
C TRP A 271 21.41 -12.88 -0.57
N ALA A 272 22.07 -13.82 -1.26
CA ALA A 272 21.71 -14.22 -2.61
C ALA A 272 20.42 -15.05 -2.63
N SER A 273 19.85 -15.18 -3.82
CA SER A 273 18.73 -16.10 -4.05
C SER A 273 19.20 -17.54 -3.85
N THR A 274 18.45 -18.31 -3.09
CA THR A 274 18.67 -19.74 -2.85
C THR A 274 17.52 -20.58 -3.41
N GLU A 275 17.74 -21.89 -3.52
CA GLU A 275 16.69 -22.82 -3.92
C GLU A 275 15.58 -22.88 -2.87
N ARG A 276 14.34 -22.91 -3.35
CA ARG A 276 13.15 -23.02 -2.51
C ARG A 276 12.89 -24.49 -2.16
N THR A 277 12.99 -24.83 -0.89
CA THR A 277 12.65 -26.18 -0.45
C THR A 277 11.13 -26.40 -0.45
N THR A 278 10.73 -27.66 -0.60
CA THR A 278 9.32 -28.07 -0.52
C THR A 278 8.66 -27.62 0.77
N ALA A 279 9.37 -27.68 1.91
CA ALA A 279 8.86 -27.23 3.20
C ALA A 279 8.51 -25.74 3.20
N VAL A 280 9.41 -24.87 2.69
CA VAL A 280 9.14 -23.42 2.57
C VAL A 280 7.93 -23.17 1.69
N HIS A 281 7.81 -23.90 0.57
CA HIS A 281 6.68 -23.77 -0.32
C HIS A 281 5.35 -24.13 0.36
N ILE A 282 5.29 -25.31 0.97
CA ILE A 282 4.06 -25.79 1.63
C ILE A 282 3.63 -24.82 2.75
N ILE A 283 4.55 -24.41 3.62
CA ILE A 283 4.25 -23.49 4.72
C ILE A 283 3.77 -22.14 4.20
N ALA A 284 4.43 -21.58 3.19
CA ALA A 284 4.03 -20.29 2.61
C ALA A 284 2.64 -20.38 1.95
N VAL A 285 2.36 -21.43 1.19
CA VAL A 285 1.05 -21.62 0.54
C VAL A 285 -0.04 -21.87 1.59
N ALA A 286 0.21 -22.73 2.58
CA ALA A 286 -0.75 -23.00 3.65
C ALA A 286 -1.09 -21.73 4.45
N PHE A 287 -0.10 -20.92 4.79
CA PHE A 287 -0.31 -19.66 5.49
C PHE A 287 -1.06 -18.65 4.60
N ALA A 288 -0.69 -18.51 3.34
CA ALA A 288 -1.37 -17.63 2.39
C ALA A 288 -2.84 -18.02 2.22
N ALA A 289 -3.13 -19.33 2.10
CA ALA A 289 -4.49 -19.85 2.02
C ALA A 289 -5.27 -19.56 3.31
N ALA A 290 -4.68 -19.80 4.48
CA ALA A 290 -5.31 -19.50 5.77
C ALA A 290 -5.60 -18.01 5.92
N LEU A 291 -4.66 -17.13 5.53
CA LEU A 291 -4.84 -15.68 5.56
C LEU A 291 -5.97 -15.23 4.60
N ALA A 292 -6.01 -15.80 3.40
CA ALA A 292 -7.06 -15.49 2.42
C ALA A 292 -8.44 -15.93 2.92
N VAL A 293 -8.56 -17.15 3.48
CA VAL A 293 -9.80 -17.65 4.07
C VAL A 293 -10.23 -16.79 5.25
N ALA A 294 -9.32 -16.47 6.18
CA ALA A 294 -9.62 -15.61 7.32
C ALA A 294 -10.08 -14.21 6.86
N THR A 295 -9.41 -13.65 5.86
CA THR A 295 -9.80 -12.38 5.23
C THR A 295 -11.22 -12.47 4.65
N ALA A 296 -11.51 -13.51 3.87
CA ALA A 296 -12.82 -13.72 3.27
C ALA A 296 -13.93 -13.88 4.33
N VAL A 297 -13.67 -14.64 5.39
CA VAL A 297 -14.62 -14.87 6.49
C VAL A 297 -14.91 -13.58 7.27
N VAL A 298 -13.87 -12.80 7.61
CA VAL A 298 -14.05 -11.52 8.32
C VAL A 298 -14.80 -10.52 7.45
N LEU A 299 -14.49 -10.48 6.15
CA LEU A 299 -15.13 -9.57 5.20
C LEU A 299 -16.45 -10.09 4.63
N TRP A 300 -16.94 -11.25 5.09
CA TRP A 300 -18.22 -11.78 4.63
C TRP A 300 -19.34 -10.77 4.87
N PRO A 301 -20.18 -10.45 3.86
CA PRO A 301 -21.25 -9.47 3.99
C PRO A 301 -22.34 -10.00 4.94
N ARG A 302 -22.24 -9.69 6.20
CA ARG A 302 -23.27 -10.02 7.17
C ARG A 302 -24.44 -9.06 7.01
N ARG A 303 -25.67 -9.59 6.96
CA ARG A 303 -26.88 -8.76 6.98
C ARG A 303 -26.95 -8.10 8.36
N ARG A 304 -26.67 -6.82 8.45
CA ARG A 304 -27.05 -6.04 9.64
C ARG A 304 -28.57 -6.16 9.77
N SER A 305 -29.08 -6.52 10.93
CA SER A 305 -30.50 -6.42 11.21
C SER A 305 -30.93 -4.98 10.87
N ALA A 306 -31.83 -4.83 9.91
CA ALA A 306 -32.30 -3.52 9.44
C ALA A 306 -32.99 -2.68 10.52
N ARG A 307 -33.15 -3.26 11.75
CA ARG A 307 -33.84 -2.65 12.89
C ARG A 307 -32.96 -1.77 13.79
N ALA A 308 -31.63 -1.75 13.58
CA ALA A 308 -30.75 -0.87 14.34
C ALA A 308 -30.68 0.51 13.68
N GLY A 309 -31.44 1.47 14.14
CA GLY A 309 -31.35 2.88 13.75
C GLY A 309 -29.96 3.47 14.05
N PRO A 310 -29.54 4.54 13.35
CA PRO A 310 -28.21 5.15 13.49
C PRO A 310 -27.87 5.66 14.90
N ALA A 311 -28.88 5.91 15.75
CA ALA A 311 -28.71 6.38 17.13
C ALA A 311 -28.28 5.28 18.12
N ALA A 312 -28.43 3.99 17.76
CA ALA A 312 -28.18 2.86 18.66
C ALA A 312 -26.72 2.37 18.64
N ALA A 313 -25.89 2.87 17.73
CA ALA A 313 -24.47 2.54 17.67
C ALA A 313 -23.71 3.55 18.55
N GLY A 314 -23.21 3.12 19.70
CA GLY A 314 -22.36 3.96 20.55
C GLY A 314 -21.17 4.54 19.77
N PRO A 315 -20.49 5.57 20.27
CA PRO A 315 -19.44 6.34 19.56
C PRO A 315 -18.24 5.52 19.06
N ALA A 316 -18.17 4.24 19.45
CA ALA A 316 -17.09 3.31 19.06
C ALA A 316 -17.42 2.44 17.84
N ALA A 317 -18.68 2.41 17.33
CA ALA A 317 -19.04 1.56 16.21
C ALA A 317 -18.66 2.20 14.87
N ALA A 318 -17.98 1.44 14.00
CA ALA A 318 -17.65 1.89 12.66
C ALA A 318 -18.90 2.06 11.79
N GLY A 319 -19.02 3.19 11.10
CA GLY A 319 -20.02 3.38 10.07
C GLY A 319 -19.77 2.46 8.84
N PRO A 320 -20.79 2.28 7.97
CA PRO A 320 -20.64 1.40 6.80
C PRO A 320 -19.44 1.74 5.91
N ALA A 321 -19.20 3.03 5.64
CA ALA A 321 -18.05 3.47 4.83
C ALA A 321 -16.71 3.14 5.50
N GLU A 322 -16.63 3.30 6.81
CA GLU A 322 -15.43 3.00 7.58
C GLU A 322 -15.12 1.49 7.61
N ILE A 323 -16.15 0.63 7.68
CA ILE A 323 -15.99 -0.83 7.56
C ILE A 323 -15.42 -1.18 6.17
N GLU A 324 -15.90 -0.55 5.11
CA GLU A 324 -15.33 -0.74 3.76
C GLU A 324 -13.88 -0.25 3.68
N GLY A 325 -13.56 0.89 4.30
CA GLY A 325 -12.18 1.39 4.38
C GLY A 325 -11.24 0.45 5.14
N LEU A 326 -11.69 -0.11 6.28
CA LEU A 326 -10.94 -1.12 7.05
C LEU A 326 -10.75 -2.41 6.24
N GLY A 327 -11.79 -2.84 5.50
CA GLY A 327 -11.74 -4.01 4.63
C GLY A 327 -10.71 -3.82 3.50
N LEU A 328 -10.70 -2.65 2.85
CA LEU A 328 -9.70 -2.30 1.85
C LEU A 328 -8.29 -2.32 2.44
N GLY A 329 -8.10 -1.73 3.62
CA GLY A 329 -6.83 -1.74 4.33
C GLY A 329 -6.36 -3.15 4.71
N MET A 330 -7.28 -4.02 5.15
CA MET A 330 -7.02 -5.42 5.44
C MET A 330 -6.53 -6.18 4.21
N VAL A 331 -7.14 -5.96 3.04
CA VAL A 331 -6.70 -6.58 1.78
C VAL A 331 -5.35 -6.03 1.33
N ILE A 332 -5.09 -4.71 1.44
CA ILE A 332 -3.76 -4.15 1.16
C ILE A 332 -2.70 -4.85 2.02
N ALA A 333 -2.91 -4.96 3.33
CA ALA A 333 -1.96 -5.62 4.23
C ALA A 333 -1.76 -7.10 3.87
N ALA A 334 -2.84 -7.84 3.61
CA ALA A 334 -2.77 -9.25 3.20
C ALA A 334 -1.99 -9.44 1.90
N THR A 335 -2.20 -8.58 0.89
CA THR A 335 -1.49 -8.68 -0.39
C THR A 335 0.00 -8.39 -0.29
N LEU A 336 0.42 -7.51 0.63
CA LEU A 336 1.84 -7.28 0.92
C LEU A 336 2.48 -8.49 1.60
N VAL A 337 1.74 -9.20 2.45
CA VAL A 337 2.21 -10.43 3.10
C VAL A 337 2.37 -11.57 2.10
N VAL A 338 1.35 -11.83 1.27
CA VAL A 338 1.34 -12.99 0.37
C VAL A 338 1.98 -12.73 -0.99
N GLY A 339 2.30 -11.49 -1.31
CA GLY A 339 2.95 -11.11 -2.57
C GLY A 339 4.26 -11.88 -2.76
N PRO A 340 4.56 -12.34 -3.99
CA PRO A 340 5.77 -13.12 -4.26
C PRO A 340 7.06 -12.33 -4.05
N PHE A 341 6.99 -11.02 -4.26
CA PHE A 341 8.07 -10.06 -4.05
C PHE A 341 7.49 -8.82 -3.38
N THR A 342 7.74 -8.68 -2.08
CA THR A 342 7.30 -7.51 -1.32
C THR A 342 8.51 -6.89 -0.67
N TYR A 343 8.99 -5.82 -1.27
CA TYR A 343 10.14 -5.08 -0.75
C TYR A 343 9.71 -3.98 0.22
N TYR A 344 10.67 -3.57 1.05
CA TYR A 344 10.47 -2.59 2.12
C TYR A 344 9.69 -1.32 1.68
N HIS A 345 10.04 -0.75 0.53
CA HIS A 345 9.39 0.45 -0.02
C HIS A 345 7.88 0.29 -0.31
N GLN A 346 7.38 -0.95 -0.54
CA GLN A 346 5.95 -1.19 -0.78
C GLN A 346 5.11 -1.02 0.48
N PHE A 347 5.72 -1.10 1.67
CA PHE A 347 5.01 -0.90 2.94
C PHE A 347 4.52 0.54 3.15
N SER A 348 4.93 1.49 2.30
CA SER A 348 4.32 2.82 2.20
C SER A 348 2.80 2.76 1.98
N TRP A 349 2.27 1.70 1.36
CA TRP A 349 0.84 1.52 1.16
C TRP A 349 0.06 1.25 2.46
N LEU A 350 0.74 0.74 3.49
CA LEU A 350 0.15 0.54 4.82
C LEU A 350 -0.20 1.86 5.52
N LEU A 351 0.30 3.00 5.04
CA LEU A 351 -0.11 4.31 5.55
C LEU A 351 -1.63 4.51 5.46
N ILE A 352 -2.31 3.94 4.46
CA ILE A 352 -3.77 4.05 4.30
C ILE A 352 -4.51 3.42 5.50
N PRO A 353 -4.37 2.09 5.78
CA PRO A 353 -5.02 1.49 6.93
C PRO A 353 -4.48 1.98 8.27
N LEU A 354 -3.18 2.29 8.35
CA LEU A 354 -2.54 2.82 9.56
C LEU A 354 -3.17 4.14 10.00
N LEU A 355 -3.36 5.09 9.07
CA LEU A 355 -3.97 6.38 9.36
C LEU A 355 -5.45 6.24 9.74
N LEU A 356 -6.19 5.31 9.13
CA LEU A 356 -7.57 5.01 9.54
C LEU A 356 -7.63 4.41 10.96
N ILE A 357 -6.73 3.49 11.29
CA ILE A 357 -6.62 2.90 12.63
C ILE A 357 -6.24 4.00 13.64
N ALA A 358 -5.23 4.83 13.32
CA ALA A 358 -4.78 5.91 14.19
C ALA A 358 -5.90 6.92 14.46
N ASP A 359 -6.65 7.36 13.44
CA ASP A 359 -7.81 8.25 13.60
C ASP A 359 -8.85 7.66 14.56
N ARG A 360 -9.14 6.37 14.44
CA ARG A 360 -10.07 5.68 15.36
C ARG A 360 -9.54 5.61 16.78
N LEU A 361 -8.27 5.26 16.97
CA LEU A 361 -7.67 5.17 18.29
C LEU A 361 -7.64 6.54 18.99
N ILE A 362 -7.33 7.61 18.25
CA ILE A 362 -7.35 9.00 18.75
C ILE A 362 -8.77 9.39 19.15
N ARG A 363 -9.78 9.15 18.30
CA ARG A 363 -11.19 9.45 18.61
C ARG A 363 -11.71 8.66 19.82
N ALA A 364 -11.26 7.42 19.97
CA ALA A 364 -11.61 6.57 21.10
C ALA A 364 -10.73 6.83 22.35
N ARG A 365 -9.77 7.78 22.30
CA ARG A 365 -8.80 8.09 23.36
C ARG A 365 -8.00 6.86 23.83
N ARG A 366 -7.71 5.93 22.92
CA ARG A 366 -6.94 4.71 23.19
C ARG A 366 -5.46 4.95 22.92
N TRP A 367 -4.80 5.64 23.86
CA TRP A 367 -3.42 6.12 23.69
C TRP A 367 -2.38 5.00 23.70
N LEU A 368 -2.57 3.96 24.55
CA LEU A 368 -1.60 2.85 24.61
C LEU A 368 -1.47 2.08 23.30
N PRO A 369 -2.55 1.55 22.66
CA PRO A 369 -2.40 0.90 21.37
C PRO A 369 -1.93 1.85 20.25
N LEU A 370 -2.24 3.15 20.32
CA LEU A 370 -1.70 4.14 19.40
C LEU A 370 -0.18 4.29 19.58
N ALA A 371 0.30 4.40 20.82
CA ALA A 371 1.73 4.48 21.12
C ALA A 371 2.47 3.21 20.67
N LEU A 372 1.91 2.03 20.93
CA LEU A 372 2.50 0.76 20.48
C LEU A 372 2.60 0.68 18.96
N LEU A 373 1.58 1.15 18.22
CA LEU A 373 1.62 1.24 16.77
C LEU A 373 2.69 2.21 16.27
N GLY A 374 2.86 3.35 16.96
CA GLY A 374 3.95 4.31 16.69
C GLY A 374 5.33 3.71 16.93
N VAL A 375 5.53 3.02 18.06
CA VAL A 375 6.78 2.31 18.36
C VAL A 375 7.10 1.27 17.30
N LEU A 376 6.10 0.49 16.85
CA LEU A 376 6.30 -0.50 15.79
C LEU A 376 6.69 0.16 14.46
N LEU A 377 6.09 1.30 14.11
CA LEU A 377 6.46 2.04 12.90
C LEU A 377 7.92 2.53 12.97
N VAL A 378 8.32 3.12 14.09
CA VAL A 378 9.71 3.54 14.32
C VAL A 378 10.67 2.35 14.29
N ALA A 379 10.27 1.20 14.84
CA ALA A 379 11.09 -0.01 14.81
C ALA A 379 11.25 -0.56 13.38
N VAL A 380 10.23 -0.43 12.54
CA VAL A 380 10.32 -0.78 11.10
C VAL A 380 11.31 0.12 10.37
N ASP A 381 11.31 1.43 10.65
CA ASP A 381 12.26 2.37 10.05
C ASP A 381 13.69 2.12 10.56
N ALA A 382 13.85 1.87 11.87
CA ALA A 382 15.13 1.52 12.47
C ALA A 382 15.70 0.19 11.95
N ASN A 383 14.84 -0.79 11.67
CA ASN A 383 15.23 -2.09 11.11
C ASN A 383 15.97 -1.96 9.77
N GLU A 384 15.48 -1.11 8.88
CA GLU A 384 16.15 -0.88 7.58
C GLU A 384 17.47 -0.13 7.73
N LEU A 385 17.54 0.83 8.64
CA LEU A 385 18.77 1.55 8.95
C LEU A 385 19.83 0.60 9.54
N LEU A 386 19.44 -0.22 10.50
CA LEU A 386 20.32 -1.23 11.12
C LEU A 386 20.83 -2.24 10.09
N TRP A 387 19.96 -2.70 9.19
CA TRP A 387 20.35 -3.58 8.10
C TRP A 387 21.47 -2.97 7.25
N LYS A 388 21.32 -1.72 6.83
CA LYS A 388 22.34 -1.05 6.02
C LYS A 388 23.68 -0.87 6.74
N MET A 389 23.64 -0.65 8.05
CA MET A 389 24.84 -0.40 8.86
C MET A 389 25.64 -1.68 9.20
N VAL A 390 24.97 -2.82 9.34
CA VAL A 390 25.56 -4.02 9.95
C VAL A 390 25.38 -5.29 9.11
N GLN A 391 25.25 -5.17 7.80
CA GLN A 391 24.95 -6.27 6.88
C GLN A 391 25.80 -7.53 7.12
N GLN A 392 27.13 -7.41 7.17
CA GLN A 392 28.04 -8.56 7.31
C GLN A 392 27.96 -9.15 8.72
N THR A 393 28.01 -8.32 9.73
CA THR A 393 27.92 -8.77 11.14
C THR A 393 26.60 -9.49 11.43
N MET A 394 25.50 -9.04 10.77
CA MET A 394 24.21 -9.72 10.91
C MET A 394 24.18 -11.09 10.23
N LEU A 395 24.86 -11.28 9.11
CA LEU A 395 25.00 -12.61 8.48
C LEU A 395 25.68 -13.59 9.44
N ASP A 396 26.80 -13.19 10.01
CA ASP A 396 27.60 -14.03 10.88
C ASP A 396 26.87 -14.40 12.19
N SER A 397 26.11 -13.46 12.74
CA SER A 397 25.36 -13.65 13.99
C SER A 397 24.03 -14.40 13.84
N GLY A 398 23.50 -14.53 12.64
CA GLY A 398 22.17 -15.09 12.37
C GLY A 398 21.00 -14.20 12.85
N VAL A 399 21.26 -13.04 13.43
CA VAL A 399 20.24 -12.08 13.92
C VAL A 399 19.35 -11.56 12.77
N TRP A 400 19.88 -11.54 11.54
CA TRP A 400 19.13 -11.16 10.34
C TRP A 400 17.82 -11.96 10.15
N ARG A 401 17.70 -13.17 10.75
CA ARG A 401 16.45 -13.94 10.73
C ARG A 401 15.30 -13.21 11.38
N LEU A 402 15.58 -12.32 12.33
CA LEU A 402 14.61 -11.49 13.04
C LEU A 402 14.22 -10.21 12.27
N LEU A 403 14.89 -9.90 11.15
CA LEU A 403 14.66 -8.70 10.36
C LEU A 403 13.39 -8.83 9.49
N SER A 404 12.26 -9.07 10.12
CA SER A 404 10.95 -9.20 9.46
C SER A 404 9.91 -8.25 10.06
N LEU A 405 10.35 -7.13 10.66
CA LEU A 405 9.46 -6.15 11.27
C LEU A 405 8.44 -5.54 10.31
N PRO A 406 8.76 -5.23 9.04
CA PRO A 406 7.74 -4.75 8.08
C PRO A 406 6.65 -5.81 7.85
N PHE A 407 6.99 -7.09 7.74
CA PHE A 407 6.02 -8.18 7.68
C PHE A 407 5.14 -8.21 8.93
N VAL A 408 5.74 -8.08 10.13
CA VAL A 408 5.01 -8.04 11.41
C VAL A 408 4.06 -6.84 11.43
N LEU A 409 4.48 -5.65 10.99
CA LEU A 409 3.62 -4.47 10.88
C LEU A 409 2.40 -4.75 9.98
N ALA A 410 2.60 -5.37 8.82
CA ALA A 410 1.49 -5.72 7.93
C ALA A 410 0.51 -6.69 8.62
N MET A 411 1.01 -7.70 9.33
CA MET A 411 0.17 -8.64 10.08
C MET A 411 -0.59 -7.97 11.23
N VAL A 412 0.04 -7.05 11.97
CA VAL A 412 -0.60 -6.27 13.05
C VAL A 412 -1.70 -5.39 12.48
N ILE A 413 -1.45 -4.71 11.35
CA ILE A 413 -2.45 -3.87 10.67
C ILE A 413 -3.60 -4.76 10.17
N TRP A 414 -3.30 -5.88 9.52
CA TRP A 414 -4.31 -6.84 9.07
C TRP A 414 -5.20 -7.31 10.24
N ALA A 415 -4.59 -7.77 11.34
CA ALA A 415 -5.31 -8.26 12.51
C ALA A 415 -6.15 -7.16 13.18
N THR A 416 -5.61 -5.94 13.27
CA THR A 416 -6.32 -4.80 13.85
C THR A 416 -7.54 -4.42 13.01
N CYS A 417 -7.40 -4.36 11.67
CA CYS A 417 -8.52 -4.16 10.77
C CYS A 417 -9.56 -5.28 10.90
N ALA A 418 -9.12 -6.55 10.96
CA ALA A 418 -9.99 -7.70 11.12
C ALA A 418 -10.83 -7.63 12.42
N VAL A 419 -10.18 -7.33 13.55
CA VAL A 419 -10.85 -7.17 14.85
C VAL A 419 -11.86 -6.00 14.81
N MET A 420 -11.47 -4.88 14.21
CA MET A 420 -12.34 -3.71 14.10
C MET A 420 -13.55 -3.99 13.21
N VAL A 421 -13.37 -4.66 12.07
CA VAL A 421 -14.47 -5.08 11.18
C VAL A 421 -15.38 -6.07 11.90
N TRP A 422 -14.80 -7.10 12.51
CA TRP A 422 -15.56 -8.14 13.22
C TRP A 422 -16.43 -7.54 14.33
N ARG A 423 -15.85 -6.76 15.22
CA ARG A 423 -16.58 -6.09 16.32
C ARG A 423 -17.69 -5.18 15.81
N SER A 424 -17.46 -4.46 14.72
CA SER A 424 -18.47 -3.57 14.13
C SER A 424 -19.62 -4.33 13.47
N GLN A 425 -19.42 -5.60 13.10
CA GLN A 425 -20.46 -6.46 12.51
C GLN A 425 -21.23 -7.26 13.57
N THR A 426 -20.63 -7.51 14.74
CA THR A 426 -21.20 -8.37 15.80
C THR A 426 -21.75 -7.58 16.99
N ALA A 427 -21.57 -6.24 17.01
CA ALA A 427 -22.14 -5.41 18.08
C ALA A 427 -23.68 -5.58 18.11
N PRO A 428 -24.28 -5.94 19.28
CA PRO A 428 -25.72 -6.08 19.43
C PRO A 428 -26.41 -4.75 19.12
N ALA A 429 -27.59 -4.80 18.55
CA ALA A 429 -28.42 -3.61 18.36
C ALA A 429 -28.78 -3.04 19.72
N ALA A 430 -28.49 -1.76 19.99
CA ALA A 430 -28.75 -1.14 21.30
C ALA A 430 -30.24 -1.25 21.76
N SER A 431 -31.16 -1.45 20.80
CA SER A 431 -32.58 -1.72 21.11
C SER A 431 -32.84 -3.05 21.88
N GLU A 432 -31.92 -4.03 21.76
CA GLU A 432 -32.05 -5.28 22.55
C GLU A 432 -31.54 -5.08 23.98
N ALA A 433 -30.52 -4.27 24.17
CA ALA A 433 -30.01 -3.91 25.49
C ALA A 433 -31.00 -3.00 26.24
N GLU A 434 -31.66 -2.05 25.58
CA GLU A 434 -32.72 -1.22 26.18
C GLU A 434 -33.98 -2.03 26.51
N ARG A 435 -34.37 -2.97 25.64
CA ARG A 435 -35.51 -3.86 25.93
C ARG A 435 -35.20 -4.83 27.06
N ALA A 436 -33.97 -5.36 27.14
CA ALA A 436 -33.55 -6.21 28.25
C ALA A 436 -33.47 -5.41 29.57
N GLY A 437 -33.03 -4.13 29.52
CA GLY A 437 -33.06 -3.23 30.66
C GLY A 437 -34.48 -2.87 31.11
N SER A 438 -35.34 -2.49 30.16
CA SER A 438 -36.75 -2.16 30.42
C SER A 438 -37.56 -3.38 30.94
N GLN A 439 -37.29 -4.58 30.45
CA GLN A 439 -37.92 -5.79 30.93
C GLN A 439 -37.46 -6.18 32.36
N ARG A 440 -36.20 -5.85 32.73
CA ARG A 440 -35.74 -6.02 34.11
C ARG A 440 -36.38 -5.01 35.05
N GLU A 441 -36.50 -3.74 34.67
CA GLU A 441 -37.13 -2.70 35.46
C GLU A 441 -38.66 -2.94 35.66
N THR A 442 -39.33 -3.46 34.61
CA THR A 442 -40.75 -3.83 34.73
C THR A 442 -40.97 -5.12 35.53
N GLY A 443 -40.02 -6.06 35.49
CA GLY A 443 -40.07 -7.28 36.31
C GLY A 443 -39.86 -7.02 37.81
N GLU A 444 -38.97 -6.08 38.15
CA GLU A 444 -38.73 -5.69 39.54
C GLU A 444 -39.88 -4.86 40.14
N ARG A 445 -40.64 -4.10 39.33
CA ARG A 445 -41.82 -3.36 39.80
C ARG A 445 -43.09 -4.22 39.93
N ALA A 446 -43.14 -5.39 39.32
CA ALA A 446 -44.26 -6.30 39.38
C ALA A 446 -44.14 -7.38 40.49
N GLY A 447 -42.97 -7.46 41.15
CA GLY A 447 -42.66 -8.41 42.22
C GLY A 447 -42.48 -7.82 43.61
N GLY A 448 -42.77 -6.54 43.82
CA GLY A 448 -42.82 -5.84 45.12
C GLY A 448 -44.23 -5.31 45.36
#